data_d42b512c955623cf539f9f5432915be8
#
_entry.id   d42b512c955623cf539f9f5432915be8
#
_cell.length_a   1.000
_cell.length_b   1.000
_cell.length_c   1.000
_cell.angle_alpha   90.00
_cell.angle_beta   90.00
_cell.angle_gamma   90.00
#
_symmetry.space_group_name_H-M   'P 1'
#
loop_
_entity.id
_entity.type
_entity.pdbx_description
1 polymer ?
#
loop_
_entity_poly.entity_id
_entity_poly.type
_entity_poly.pdbx_seq_one_letter_code
_entity_poly.pdbx_strand_id
1 'polypeptide(L)'
;MAEGLPVFVQAKEDNHFKITVEQLEAARTDKTKVLVLNSPSNPTGMIYSREELLAIGNWAVEHDILILADDIYGRLVYNGNEFVPISSLSEAIRKQTIVINGVSKAYAMTGWRVGYAVGDPEIIAAMSKLTGQTTSNLTAVSQYATIEALTGSQDSVETMRQAFKERLNTIYPLLCQVPGFEVVKPQGAFYLFPNVKKAMEMKGYTDVTAFTTA
;
A
#
# COMPACT_ATOMS: atom_id res chain seq x y z
N MET A 1 -6.03 -18.67 14.10
CA MET A 1 -5.83 -17.36 13.48
C MET A 1 -7.17 -16.64 13.48
N ALA A 2 -7.29 -15.45 12.90
CA ALA A 2 -8.47 -14.58 13.11
C ALA A 2 -9.80 -15.08 12.50
N GLU A 3 -9.78 -16.16 11.72
CA GLU A 3 -10.98 -16.76 11.05
C GLU A 3 -11.82 -15.78 10.22
N GLY A 4 -11.22 -14.64 9.83
CA GLY A 4 -11.84 -13.68 8.94
C GLY A 4 -11.91 -14.22 7.50
N LEU A 5 -13.04 -13.98 6.84
CA LEU A 5 -13.22 -14.29 5.42
C LEU A 5 -12.91 -13.04 4.58
N PRO A 6 -11.88 -13.08 3.70
CA PRO A 6 -11.59 -11.96 2.83
C PRO A 6 -12.65 -11.81 1.74
N VAL A 7 -13.12 -10.58 1.54
CA VAL A 7 -13.96 -10.18 0.42
C VAL A 7 -13.14 -9.23 -0.45
N PHE A 8 -12.89 -9.64 -1.70
CA PHE A 8 -12.08 -8.86 -2.62
C PHE A 8 -12.95 -7.90 -3.42
N VAL A 9 -12.65 -6.61 -3.32
CA VAL A 9 -13.22 -5.57 -4.18
C VAL A 9 -12.24 -5.31 -5.31
N GLN A 10 -12.65 -5.60 -6.55
CA GLN A 10 -11.78 -5.46 -7.71
C GLN A 10 -11.59 -4.00 -8.10
N ALA A 11 -10.35 -3.54 -8.01
CA ALA A 11 -9.89 -2.26 -8.54
C ALA A 11 -9.44 -2.47 -10.00
N LYS A 12 -10.22 -1.96 -10.95
CA LYS A 12 -9.97 -2.15 -12.38
C LYS A 12 -9.06 -1.07 -12.96
N GLU A 13 -8.46 -1.37 -14.11
CA GLU A 13 -7.55 -0.49 -14.83
C GLU A 13 -8.22 0.81 -15.29
N ASP A 14 -9.49 0.76 -15.69
CA ASP A 14 -10.31 1.90 -16.11
C ASP A 14 -10.50 2.95 -15.00
N ASN A 15 -10.41 2.54 -13.73
CA ASN A 15 -10.37 3.44 -12.58
C ASN A 15 -8.95 3.51 -11.94
N HIS A 16 -7.91 3.40 -12.74
CA HIS A 16 -6.53 3.44 -12.26
C HIS A 16 -6.23 2.51 -11.08
N PHE A 17 -6.83 1.31 -11.06
CA PHE A 17 -6.71 0.32 -10.00
C PHE A 17 -7.08 0.85 -8.59
N LYS A 18 -8.04 1.78 -8.52
CA LYS A 18 -8.59 2.30 -7.28
C LYS A 18 -10.02 1.82 -7.09
N ILE A 19 -10.42 1.57 -5.86
CA ILE A 19 -11.81 1.24 -5.51
C ILE A 19 -12.60 2.52 -5.22
N THR A 20 -13.92 2.45 -5.39
CA THR A 20 -14.86 3.53 -5.05
C THR A 20 -15.71 3.15 -3.84
N VAL A 21 -16.38 4.16 -3.24
CA VAL A 21 -17.31 3.94 -2.12
C VAL A 21 -18.48 3.05 -2.54
N GLU A 22 -18.97 3.20 -3.77
CA GLU A 22 -20.08 2.39 -4.30
C GLU A 22 -19.68 0.91 -4.41
N GLN A 23 -18.44 0.62 -4.78
CA GLN A 23 -17.92 -0.74 -4.82
C GLN A 23 -17.76 -1.34 -3.42
N LEU A 24 -17.32 -0.50 -2.45
CA LEU A 24 -17.23 -0.91 -1.05
C LEU A 24 -18.62 -1.21 -0.48
N GLU A 25 -19.61 -0.34 -0.72
CA GLU A 25 -20.98 -0.54 -0.25
C GLU A 25 -21.60 -1.79 -0.88
N ALA A 26 -21.39 -2.04 -2.16
CA ALA A 26 -21.89 -3.23 -2.84
C ALA A 26 -21.29 -4.53 -2.27
N ALA A 27 -20.09 -4.48 -1.72
CA ALA A 27 -19.41 -5.64 -1.13
C ALA A 27 -19.66 -5.79 0.38
N ARG A 28 -20.17 -4.74 1.04
CA ARG A 28 -20.41 -4.70 2.47
C ARG A 28 -21.53 -5.66 2.89
N THR A 29 -21.38 -6.24 4.07
CA THR A 29 -22.41 -6.99 4.78
C THR A 29 -22.36 -6.62 6.27
N ASP A 30 -23.35 -7.04 7.04
CA ASP A 30 -23.39 -6.87 8.50
C ASP A 30 -22.21 -7.52 9.23
N LYS A 31 -21.49 -8.42 8.54
CA LYS A 31 -20.29 -9.09 9.04
C LYS A 31 -18.98 -8.36 8.68
N THR A 32 -19.05 -7.32 7.87
CA THR A 32 -17.85 -6.55 7.48
C THR A 32 -17.33 -5.79 8.69
N LYS A 33 -16.06 -6.00 9.04
CA LYS A 33 -15.42 -5.39 10.23
C LYS A 33 -14.19 -4.58 9.91
N VAL A 34 -13.47 -4.91 8.85
CA VAL A 34 -12.19 -4.29 8.52
C VAL A 34 -12.09 -4.05 7.02
N LEU A 35 -11.70 -2.84 6.65
CA LEU A 35 -11.23 -2.49 5.32
C LEU A 35 -9.69 -2.49 5.32
N VAL A 36 -9.06 -3.25 4.46
CA VAL A 36 -7.61 -3.19 4.22
C VAL A 36 -7.36 -2.29 3.02
N LEU A 37 -6.61 -1.21 3.23
CA LEU A 37 -6.29 -0.21 2.20
C LEU A 37 -4.77 -0.02 2.13
N ASN A 38 -4.19 -0.22 0.93
CA ASN A 38 -2.77 -0.01 0.67
C ASN A 38 -2.58 1.14 -0.32
N SER A 39 -1.96 2.24 0.12
CA SER A 39 -1.66 3.43 -0.70
C SER A 39 -0.35 4.06 -0.22
N PRO A 40 0.64 4.28 -1.12
CA PRO A 40 0.74 3.80 -2.52
C PRO A 40 0.67 2.29 -2.62
N SER A 41 0.00 1.79 -3.65
CA SER A 41 -0.36 0.36 -3.75
C SER A 41 0.75 -0.52 -4.32
N ASN A 42 0.86 -1.71 -3.79
CA ASN A 42 1.60 -2.82 -4.39
C ASN A 42 0.56 -3.78 -5.03
N PRO A 43 0.60 -4.08 -6.34
CA PRO A 43 1.71 -3.84 -7.28
C PRO A 43 1.51 -2.64 -8.22
N THR A 44 0.45 -1.87 -8.12
CA THR A 44 0.05 -0.89 -9.15
C THR A 44 0.78 0.45 -9.06
N GLY A 45 1.30 0.80 -7.88
CA GLY A 45 1.92 2.09 -7.62
C GLY A 45 0.94 3.28 -7.60
N MET A 46 -0.36 3.00 -7.58
CA MET A 46 -1.39 4.06 -7.57
C MET A 46 -1.57 4.64 -6.17
N ILE A 47 -1.99 5.89 -6.12
CA ILE A 47 -2.20 6.66 -4.90
C ILE A 47 -3.64 7.18 -4.92
N TYR A 48 -4.34 7.04 -3.80
CA TYR A 48 -5.65 7.68 -3.62
C TYR A 48 -5.47 9.15 -3.33
N SER A 49 -6.33 10.00 -3.93
CA SER A 49 -6.37 11.43 -3.63
C SER A 49 -6.94 11.68 -2.22
N ARG A 50 -6.76 12.90 -1.72
CA ARG A 50 -7.35 13.34 -0.44
C ARG A 50 -8.86 13.18 -0.44
N GLU A 51 -9.53 13.52 -1.55
CA GLU A 51 -10.99 13.46 -1.69
C GLU A 51 -11.48 12.01 -1.70
N GLU A 52 -10.80 11.13 -2.45
CA GLU A 52 -11.09 9.69 -2.47
C GLU A 52 -10.94 9.07 -1.08
N LEU A 53 -9.84 9.37 -0.39
CA LEU A 53 -9.60 8.88 0.96
C LEU A 53 -10.60 9.44 1.97
N LEU A 54 -11.02 10.71 1.83
CA LEU A 54 -12.03 11.31 2.69
C LEU A 54 -13.38 10.62 2.52
N ALA A 55 -13.77 10.32 1.28
CA ALA A 55 -15.01 9.61 0.98
C ALA A 55 -14.98 8.18 1.56
N ILE A 56 -13.90 7.43 1.34
CA ILE A 56 -13.71 6.08 1.90
C ILE A 56 -13.69 6.12 3.44
N GLY A 57 -12.98 7.07 4.02
CA GLY A 57 -12.89 7.21 5.48
C GLY A 57 -14.22 7.53 6.14
N ASN A 58 -15.00 8.45 5.57
CA ASN A 58 -16.33 8.79 6.06
C ASN A 58 -17.29 7.59 5.96
N TRP A 59 -17.26 6.86 4.85
CA TRP A 59 -18.03 5.63 4.68
C TRP A 59 -17.66 4.58 5.76
N ALA A 60 -16.38 4.40 6.03
CA ALA A 60 -15.95 3.46 7.05
C ALA A 60 -16.40 3.87 8.46
N VAL A 61 -16.36 5.18 8.78
CA VAL A 61 -16.87 5.72 10.04
C VAL A 61 -18.38 5.52 10.18
N GLU A 62 -19.15 5.80 9.11
CA GLU A 62 -20.61 5.63 9.09
C GLU A 62 -21.04 4.18 9.37
N HIS A 63 -20.25 3.21 8.92
CA HIS A 63 -20.56 1.78 9.06
C HIS A 63 -19.80 1.07 10.18
N ASP A 64 -19.12 1.80 11.06
CA ASP A 64 -18.28 1.24 12.14
C ASP A 64 -17.28 0.18 11.66
N ILE A 65 -16.61 0.46 10.53
CA ILE A 65 -15.62 -0.41 9.91
C ILE A 65 -14.22 0.13 10.23
N LEU A 66 -13.36 -0.70 10.83
CA LEU A 66 -11.95 -0.36 11.04
C LEU A 66 -11.20 -0.28 9.70
N ILE A 67 -10.36 0.72 9.56
CA ILE A 67 -9.46 0.86 8.40
C ILE A 67 -8.06 0.38 8.81
N LEU A 68 -7.57 -0.65 8.14
CA LEU A 68 -6.18 -1.08 8.23
C LEU A 68 -5.42 -0.44 7.06
N ALA A 69 -4.77 0.71 7.33
CA ALA A 69 -4.05 1.47 6.32
C ALA A 69 -2.59 1.03 6.23
N ASP A 70 -2.20 0.40 5.13
CA ASP A 70 -0.81 0.04 4.84
C ASP A 70 -0.13 1.19 4.09
N ASP A 71 0.64 2.00 4.83
CA ASP A 71 1.32 3.20 4.37
C ASP A 71 2.81 2.96 4.06
N ILE A 72 3.22 1.70 3.91
CA ILE A 72 4.64 1.30 3.81
C ILE A 72 5.42 2.00 2.68
N TYR A 73 4.73 2.45 1.62
CA TYR A 73 5.30 3.16 0.47
C TYR A 73 5.11 4.68 0.52
N GLY A 74 4.55 5.24 1.59
CA GLY A 74 4.19 6.67 1.69
C GLY A 74 5.34 7.66 1.45
N ARG A 75 6.60 7.27 1.68
CA ARG A 75 7.80 8.06 1.37
C ARG A 75 8.30 7.91 -0.07
N LEU A 76 7.80 6.93 -0.83
CA LEU A 76 8.24 6.63 -2.20
C LEU A 76 7.19 7.13 -3.19
N VAL A 77 7.11 8.44 -3.33
CA VAL A 77 6.14 9.16 -4.18
C VAL A 77 6.88 10.09 -5.14
N TYR A 78 6.44 10.17 -6.39
CA TYR A 78 7.20 10.79 -7.47
C TYR A 78 6.35 11.76 -8.31
N ASN A 79 7.06 12.59 -9.10
CA ASN A 79 6.50 13.39 -10.18
C ASN A 79 5.37 14.34 -9.77
N GLY A 80 5.47 14.93 -8.57
CA GLY A 80 4.48 15.90 -8.07
C GLY A 80 3.22 15.28 -7.46
N ASN A 81 3.14 13.94 -7.41
CA ASN A 81 2.09 13.28 -6.64
C ASN A 81 2.35 13.46 -5.14
N GLU A 82 1.28 13.42 -4.35
CA GLU A 82 1.34 13.57 -2.90
C GLU A 82 0.74 12.33 -2.22
N PHE A 83 1.38 11.87 -1.17
CA PHE A 83 0.82 10.85 -0.27
C PHE A 83 0.12 11.54 0.90
N VAL A 84 -1.14 11.22 1.10
CA VAL A 84 -1.94 11.68 2.23
C VAL A 84 -2.30 10.48 3.09
N PRO A 85 -1.85 10.40 4.36
CA PRO A 85 -2.31 9.35 5.26
C PRO A 85 -3.81 9.50 5.54
N ILE A 86 -4.60 8.45 5.37
CA ILE A 86 -6.05 8.51 5.63
C ILE A 86 -6.35 8.92 7.08
N SER A 87 -5.52 8.50 8.03
CA SER A 87 -5.61 8.85 9.45
C SER A 87 -5.44 10.34 9.75
N SER A 88 -4.95 11.14 8.80
CA SER A 88 -4.75 12.58 8.95
C SER A 88 -5.96 13.42 8.53
N LEU A 89 -6.99 12.83 7.95
CA LEU A 89 -8.08 13.55 7.30
C LEU A 89 -9.11 14.14 8.28
N SER A 90 -9.45 13.40 9.32
CA SER A 90 -10.31 13.87 10.41
C SER A 90 -10.06 13.07 11.69
N GLU A 91 -10.54 13.61 12.84
CA GLU A 91 -10.44 12.89 14.11
C GLU A 91 -11.28 11.59 14.12
N ALA A 92 -12.45 11.60 13.51
CA ALA A 92 -13.31 10.43 13.40
C ALA A 92 -12.64 9.32 12.59
N ILE A 93 -12.09 9.65 11.43
CA ILE A 93 -11.35 8.69 10.57
C ILE A 93 -10.10 8.19 11.30
N ARG A 94 -9.37 9.07 12.00
CA ARG A 94 -8.18 8.67 12.75
C ARG A 94 -8.49 7.64 13.84
N LYS A 95 -9.57 7.81 14.58
CA LYS A 95 -10.02 6.85 15.62
C LYS A 95 -10.39 5.48 15.02
N GLN A 96 -10.86 5.47 13.78
CA GLN A 96 -11.26 4.26 13.06
C GLN A 96 -10.09 3.62 12.27
N THR A 97 -8.88 4.21 12.32
CA THR A 97 -7.75 3.77 11.50
C THR A 97 -6.63 3.16 12.33
N ILE A 98 -6.15 2.00 11.89
CA ILE A 98 -4.89 1.42 12.32
C ILE A 98 -3.90 1.58 11.17
N VAL A 99 -2.90 2.41 11.35
CA VAL A 99 -1.82 2.61 10.38
C VAL A 99 -0.78 1.50 10.56
N ILE A 100 -0.47 0.81 9.49
CA ILE A 100 0.65 -0.14 9.41
C ILE A 100 1.75 0.50 8.58
N ASN A 101 2.96 0.53 9.10
CA ASN A 101 4.11 1.07 8.41
C ASN A 101 5.39 0.35 8.87
N GLY A 102 6.54 0.75 8.36
CA GLY A 102 7.82 0.15 8.75
C GLY A 102 9.00 0.78 8.03
N VAL A 103 10.19 0.32 8.39
CA VAL A 103 11.45 0.84 7.84
C VAL A 103 11.92 0.11 6.58
N SER A 104 11.25 -0.97 6.20
CA SER A 104 11.67 -1.85 5.10
C SER A 104 11.83 -1.13 3.76
N LYS A 105 10.94 -0.20 3.41
CA LYS A 105 10.88 0.42 2.09
C LYS A 105 11.54 1.78 2.07
N ALA A 106 11.05 2.72 2.88
CA ALA A 106 11.57 4.08 2.93
C ALA A 106 13.05 4.17 3.33
N TYR A 107 13.54 3.23 4.12
CA TYR A 107 14.90 3.20 4.64
C TYR A 107 15.75 2.06 4.08
N ALA A 108 15.25 1.33 3.07
CA ALA A 108 15.94 0.16 2.48
C ALA A 108 16.35 -0.92 3.51
N MET A 109 15.57 -1.07 4.59
CA MET A 109 15.87 -1.93 5.74
C MET A 109 15.05 -3.21 5.74
N THR A 110 14.86 -3.86 4.58
CA THR A 110 14.04 -5.09 4.46
C THR A 110 14.56 -6.22 5.34
N GLY A 111 15.87 -6.41 5.43
CA GLY A 111 16.52 -7.45 6.23
C GLY A 111 16.40 -7.26 7.75
N TRP A 112 16.12 -6.05 8.22
CA TRP A 112 16.01 -5.73 9.65
C TRP A 112 14.69 -6.18 10.28
N ARG A 113 13.70 -6.48 9.48
CA ARG A 113 12.40 -7.06 9.87
C ARG A 113 11.65 -6.21 10.90
N VAL A 114 11.54 -4.89 10.66
CA VAL A 114 10.83 -3.96 11.55
C VAL A 114 9.63 -3.36 10.84
N GLY A 115 8.46 -3.55 11.45
CA GLY A 115 7.22 -2.84 11.16
C GLY A 115 6.60 -2.34 12.47
N TYR A 116 5.69 -1.40 12.37
CA TYR A 116 4.96 -0.84 13.51
C TYR A 116 3.52 -0.53 13.14
N ALA A 117 2.67 -0.55 14.15
CA ALA A 117 1.27 -0.16 14.05
C ALA A 117 1.00 1.06 14.94
N VAL A 118 0.16 1.97 14.46
CA VAL A 118 -0.28 3.14 15.20
C VAL A 118 -1.81 3.24 15.07
N GLY A 119 -2.52 3.37 16.18
CA GLY A 119 -3.98 3.42 16.18
C GLY A 119 -4.55 3.56 17.57
N ASP A 120 -5.79 3.12 17.74
CA ASP A 120 -6.48 3.15 19.02
C ASP A 120 -5.67 2.44 20.12
N PRO A 121 -5.48 3.07 21.30
CA PRO A 121 -4.66 2.50 22.37
C PRO A 121 -5.10 1.11 22.87
N GLU A 122 -6.40 0.82 22.88
CA GLU A 122 -6.91 -0.47 23.33
C GLU A 122 -6.54 -1.58 22.33
N ILE A 123 -6.67 -1.29 21.03
CA ILE A 123 -6.30 -2.21 19.96
C ILE A 123 -4.78 -2.44 19.98
N ILE A 124 -3.98 -1.38 20.08
CA ILE A 124 -2.52 -1.50 20.13
C ILE A 124 -2.06 -2.27 21.37
N ALA A 125 -2.70 -2.06 22.52
CA ALA A 125 -2.41 -2.83 23.74
C ALA A 125 -2.74 -4.32 23.55
N ALA A 126 -3.86 -4.66 22.91
CA ALA A 126 -4.23 -6.04 22.61
C ALA A 126 -3.23 -6.70 21.64
N MET A 127 -2.81 -5.97 20.56
CA MET A 127 -1.78 -6.42 19.64
C MET A 127 -0.44 -6.68 20.36
N SER A 128 -0.02 -5.76 21.23
CA SER A 128 1.21 -5.90 22.02
C SER A 128 1.17 -7.11 22.93
N LYS A 129 0.04 -7.33 23.62
CA LYS A 129 -0.16 -8.51 24.48
C LYS A 129 -0.06 -9.82 23.69
N LEU A 130 -0.70 -9.89 22.52
CA LEU A 130 -0.63 -11.06 21.64
C LEU A 130 0.79 -11.30 21.12
N THR A 131 1.47 -10.25 20.67
CA THR A 131 2.86 -10.32 20.18
C THR A 131 3.79 -10.81 21.29
N GLY A 132 3.63 -10.32 22.52
CA GLY A 132 4.40 -10.77 23.68
C GLY A 132 4.25 -12.26 23.99
N GLN A 133 3.12 -12.88 23.64
CA GLN A 133 2.87 -14.31 23.86
C GLN A 133 3.29 -15.19 22.67
N THR A 134 3.52 -14.60 21.49
CA THR A 134 3.86 -15.34 20.26
C THR A 134 5.33 -15.21 19.88
N THR A 135 5.78 -13.99 19.58
CA THR A 135 7.12 -13.70 19.05
C THR A 135 7.99 -12.88 20.00
N SER A 136 7.46 -12.49 21.17
CA SER A 136 8.08 -11.58 22.13
C SER A 136 8.28 -10.18 21.54
N ASN A 137 9.54 -9.78 21.25
CA ASN A 137 9.86 -8.46 20.75
C ASN A 137 10.96 -8.53 19.67
N LEU A 138 11.16 -7.42 18.99
CA LEU A 138 12.24 -7.26 18.02
C LEU A 138 13.61 -7.31 18.70
N THR A 139 14.63 -7.69 17.93
CA THR A 139 16.02 -7.63 18.42
C THR A 139 16.39 -6.18 18.77
N ALA A 140 17.15 -5.99 19.84
CA ALA A 140 17.58 -4.65 20.29
C ALA A 140 18.35 -3.89 19.19
N VAL A 141 19.21 -4.59 18.45
CA VAL A 141 19.96 -3.99 17.32
C VAL A 141 19.02 -3.39 16.29
N SER A 142 17.96 -4.11 15.89
CA SER A 142 16.95 -3.60 14.93
C SER A 142 16.17 -2.41 15.49
N GLN A 143 15.89 -2.40 16.81
CA GLN A 143 15.21 -1.28 17.46
C GLN A 143 16.06 0.00 17.41
N TYR A 144 17.34 -0.09 17.82
CA TYR A 144 18.25 1.06 17.77
C TYR A 144 18.49 1.56 16.35
N ALA A 145 18.67 0.67 15.38
CA ALA A 145 18.78 1.05 13.97
C ALA A 145 17.51 1.74 13.45
N THR A 146 16.33 1.31 13.92
CA THR A 146 15.05 1.94 13.56
C THR A 146 14.93 3.34 14.18
N ILE A 147 15.36 3.53 15.43
CA ILE A 147 15.38 4.86 16.06
C ILE A 147 16.22 5.82 15.21
N GLU A 148 17.44 5.42 14.85
CA GLU A 148 18.31 6.25 14.00
C GLU A 148 17.67 6.52 12.62
N ALA A 149 17.07 5.51 11.98
CA ALA A 149 16.39 5.68 10.71
C ALA A 149 15.24 6.71 10.78
N LEU A 150 14.46 6.70 11.86
CA LEU A 150 13.29 7.57 12.03
C LEU A 150 13.66 8.99 12.52
N THR A 151 14.71 9.15 13.32
CA THR A 151 15.06 10.41 13.98
C THR A 151 16.31 11.08 13.43
N GLY A 152 17.16 10.35 12.71
CA GLY A 152 18.36 10.87 12.08
C GLY A 152 18.08 11.62 10.76
N SER A 153 19.14 11.94 10.01
CA SER A 153 19.01 12.60 8.71
C SER A 153 18.16 11.78 7.75
N GLN A 154 17.28 12.48 7.03
CA GLN A 154 16.42 11.88 6.00
C GLN A 154 17.03 12.00 4.58
N ASP A 155 18.26 12.47 4.45
CA ASP A 155 18.92 12.71 3.15
C ASP A 155 19.07 11.42 2.34
N SER A 156 19.33 10.30 3.00
CA SER A 156 19.42 8.98 2.36
C SER A 156 18.07 8.53 1.76
N VAL A 157 16.96 8.84 2.44
CA VAL A 157 15.61 8.56 1.96
C VAL A 157 15.32 9.37 0.71
N GLU A 158 15.66 10.68 0.73
CA GLU A 158 15.45 11.55 -0.43
C GLU A 158 16.34 11.15 -1.60
N THR A 159 17.62 10.83 -1.36
CA THR A 159 18.52 10.32 -2.40
C THR A 159 17.96 9.06 -3.07
N MET A 160 17.49 8.11 -2.29
CA MET A 160 16.87 6.90 -2.80
C MET A 160 15.57 7.18 -3.56
N ARG A 161 14.72 8.09 -3.04
CA ARG A 161 13.49 8.50 -3.71
C ARG A 161 13.76 9.11 -5.08
N GLN A 162 14.79 9.96 -5.21
CA GLN A 162 15.20 10.53 -6.49
C GLN A 162 15.69 9.44 -7.45
N ALA A 163 16.50 8.51 -6.99
CA ALA A 163 16.96 7.38 -7.80
C ALA A 163 15.80 6.52 -8.32
N PHE A 164 14.77 6.25 -7.50
CA PHE A 164 13.57 5.54 -7.96
C PHE A 164 12.74 6.36 -8.95
N LYS A 165 12.63 7.67 -8.75
CA LYS A 165 11.99 8.58 -9.71
C LYS A 165 12.68 8.54 -11.07
N GLU A 166 14.01 8.59 -11.11
CA GLU A 166 14.79 8.51 -12.35
C GLU A 166 14.59 7.17 -13.05
N ARG A 167 14.66 6.07 -12.28
CA ARG A 167 14.41 4.71 -12.82
C ARG A 167 12.99 4.58 -13.38
N LEU A 168 11.99 5.09 -12.69
CA LEU A 168 10.61 5.09 -13.18
C LEU A 168 10.50 5.89 -14.49
N ASN A 169 11.06 7.10 -14.54
CA ASN A 169 10.99 7.97 -15.70
C ASN A 169 11.78 7.41 -16.91
N THR A 170 12.75 6.53 -16.66
CA THR A 170 13.51 5.82 -17.70
C THR A 170 12.76 4.58 -18.19
N ILE A 171 12.32 3.71 -17.27
CA ILE A 171 11.77 2.40 -17.67
C ILE A 171 10.32 2.49 -18.18
N TYR A 172 9.50 3.38 -17.64
CA TYR A 172 8.08 3.52 -18.02
C TYR A 172 7.90 3.76 -19.54
N PRO A 173 8.55 4.77 -20.16
CA PRO A 173 8.40 4.97 -21.60
C PRO A 173 8.95 3.81 -22.45
N LEU A 174 9.97 3.09 -21.98
CA LEU A 174 10.48 1.91 -22.67
C LEU A 174 9.45 0.77 -22.63
N LEU A 175 8.81 0.57 -21.47
CA LEU A 175 7.80 -0.47 -21.32
C LEU A 175 6.56 -0.18 -22.17
N CYS A 176 6.18 1.09 -22.31
CA CYS A 176 5.06 1.50 -23.18
C CYS A 176 5.33 1.29 -24.69
N GLN A 177 6.60 1.09 -25.09
CA GLN A 177 6.97 0.77 -26.47
C GLN A 177 6.92 -0.72 -26.78
N VAL A 178 6.79 -1.59 -25.78
CA VAL A 178 6.69 -3.04 -25.97
C VAL A 178 5.35 -3.37 -26.62
N PRO A 179 5.33 -4.03 -27.81
CA PRO A 179 4.08 -4.34 -28.49
C PRO A 179 3.12 -5.16 -27.64
N GLY A 180 1.91 -4.70 -27.48
CA GLY A 180 0.87 -5.38 -26.72
C GLY A 180 0.92 -5.16 -25.21
N PHE A 181 1.82 -4.30 -24.70
CA PHE A 181 1.80 -3.87 -23.30
C PHE A 181 1.01 -2.57 -23.14
N GLU A 182 0.15 -2.55 -22.14
CA GLU A 182 -0.56 -1.35 -21.71
C GLU A 182 -0.21 -1.10 -20.24
N VAL A 183 0.23 0.12 -19.89
CA VAL A 183 0.78 0.39 -18.56
C VAL A 183 0.21 1.70 -18.03
N VAL A 184 -0.51 1.64 -16.92
CA VAL A 184 -0.88 2.84 -16.16
C VAL A 184 0.37 3.35 -15.47
N LYS A 185 0.68 4.64 -15.64
CA LYS A 185 1.87 5.25 -15.04
C LYS A 185 1.76 5.26 -13.52
N PRO A 186 2.64 4.58 -12.78
CA PRO A 186 2.58 4.58 -11.32
C PRO A 186 2.95 5.96 -10.75
N GLN A 187 2.38 6.27 -9.61
CA GLN A 187 2.54 7.52 -8.88
C GLN A 187 3.51 7.37 -7.71
N GLY A 188 3.65 6.15 -7.18
CA GLY A 188 4.50 5.80 -6.05
C GLY A 188 4.96 4.35 -6.06
N ALA A 189 5.53 3.91 -4.96
CA ALA A 189 6.20 2.61 -4.79
C ALA A 189 7.36 2.42 -5.78
N PHE A 190 7.68 1.20 -6.21
CA PHE A 190 8.75 0.93 -7.19
C PHE A 190 8.36 -0.22 -8.13
N TYR A 191 7.07 -0.31 -8.45
CA TYR A 191 6.52 -1.33 -9.34
C TYR A 191 6.04 -0.73 -10.64
N LEU A 192 6.04 -1.55 -11.68
CA LEU A 192 5.30 -1.37 -12.91
C LEU A 192 4.36 -2.55 -13.08
N PHE A 193 3.11 -2.29 -13.37
CA PHE A 193 2.07 -3.32 -13.47
C PHE A 193 1.43 -3.28 -14.88
N PRO A 194 2.10 -3.89 -15.87
CA PRO A 194 1.62 -3.89 -17.24
C PRO A 194 0.47 -4.87 -17.44
N ASN A 195 -0.54 -4.45 -18.20
CA ASN A 195 -1.49 -5.34 -18.80
C ASN A 195 -0.85 -5.97 -20.05
N VAL A 196 -0.64 -7.28 -20.01
CA VAL A 196 0.04 -8.05 -21.06
C VAL A 196 -0.90 -8.90 -21.91
N LYS A 197 -2.22 -8.74 -21.74
CA LYS A 197 -3.24 -9.57 -22.43
C LYS A 197 -3.03 -9.57 -23.95
N LYS A 198 -2.83 -8.39 -24.53
CA LYS A 198 -2.63 -8.21 -25.96
C LYS A 198 -1.33 -8.84 -26.47
N ALA A 199 -0.27 -8.75 -25.67
CA ALA A 199 1.00 -9.41 -25.99
C ALA A 199 0.87 -10.93 -25.94
N MET A 200 0.15 -11.46 -24.97
CA MET A 200 -0.17 -12.89 -24.88
C MET A 200 -0.93 -13.37 -26.11
N GLU A 201 -1.99 -12.67 -26.51
CA GLU A 201 -2.77 -12.98 -27.72
C GLU A 201 -1.90 -12.99 -28.98
N MET A 202 -1.03 -11.97 -29.15
CA MET A 202 -0.11 -11.88 -30.28
C MET A 202 0.90 -13.04 -30.34
N LYS A 203 1.20 -13.67 -29.20
CA LYS A 203 2.13 -14.80 -29.08
C LYS A 203 1.45 -16.15 -28.92
N GLY A 204 0.09 -16.20 -28.94
CA GLY A 204 -0.67 -17.42 -28.84
C GLY A 204 -0.75 -18.01 -27.43
N TYR A 205 -0.50 -17.20 -26.39
CA TYR A 205 -0.63 -17.65 -24.99
C TYR A 205 -2.04 -17.34 -24.44
N THR A 206 -2.57 -18.28 -23.68
CA THR A 206 -3.86 -18.13 -22.97
C THR A 206 -3.69 -18.05 -21.45
N ASP A 207 -2.50 -18.35 -20.95
CA ASP A 207 -2.16 -18.33 -19.53
C ASP A 207 -0.95 -17.41 -19.27
N VAL A 208 -1.08 -16.51 -18.28
CA VAL A 208 -0.06 -15.51 -17.97
C VAL A 208 1.19 -16.13 -17.38
N THR A 209 1.07 -17.21 -16.61
CA THR A 209 2.23 -17.89 -16.03
C THR A 209 3.08 -18.52 -17.13
N ALA A 210 2.43 -19.19 -18.08
CA ALA A 210 3.12 -19.73 -19.24
C ALA A 210 3.80 -18.64 -20.09
N PHE A 211 3.14 -17.50 -20.28
CA PHE A 211 3.70 -16.36 -21.00
C PHE A 211 4.94 -15.76 -20.31
N THR A 212 4.93 -15.64 -18.99
CA THR A 212 6.02 -15.01 -18.22
C THR A 212 7.21 -15.96 -17.95
N THR A 213 7.06 -17.25 -18.19
CA THR A 213 8.12 -18.25 -18.00
C THR A 213 8.76 -18.72 -19.32
N ALA A 214 8.23 -18.28 -20.46
CA ALA A 214 8.75 -18.57 -21.80
C ALA A 214 9.85 -17.59 -22.20
#